data_6db783ef4eec0679adb7095151b0d478
#
_entry.id   6db783ef4eec0679adb7095151b0d478
#
_cell.length_a   1.000
_cell.length_b   1.000
_cell.length_c   1.000
_cell.angle_alpha   90.00
_cell.angle_beta   90.00
_cell.angle_gamma   90.00
#
_symmetry.space_group_name_H-M   'P 1'
#
loop_
_entity.id
_entity.type
_entity.pdbx_description
1 polymer ?
#
loop_
_entity_poly.entity_id
_entity_poly.type
_entity_poly.pdbx_seq_one_letter_code
_entity_poly.pdbx_strand_id
1 'polypeptide(L)'
;MKVKSAVLQEMGRPTPYAKSKPIVIEELELAPPHDEEVLVKLLYAGLCHSDLSVINASRPRPTPMALGHEAVGRIQQVGKNVDNVQVGDIVSCVFVPSCGTCDSCRTGRPATCTTGSKANGAGLLLCGQSHLSRQVSKPTDPKVIHHLLGVAAFSTYSVMNKNSVVKIDPSIPPKYAAVFGCAVITGVGAVVNTAKIEFGASVAIVGLGGVGFCALLGALAAGASSIIVVDLEQSKLDLAKKLGASHAVLSTKDTSLDNLIQSIKQLTRQGRGVDYAFEMAGSGPTLKIAYGITRPGGTTVTAGLPHPETQFSISQVTITAEERTLKGSYLGSCVPTRDIPRYVQLYKEDQ
;
A
#
# COMPACT_ATOMS: atom_id res chain seq x y z
N MET A 1 -28.30 5.19 6.82
CA MET A 1 -28.69 4.81 5.45
C MET A 1 -28.28 3.37 5.17
N LYS A 2 -28.96 2.67 4.25
CA LYS A 2 -28.57 1.31 3.85
C LYS A 2 -27.46 1.34 2.82
N VAL A 3 -26.46 0.45 2.96
CA VAL A 3 -25.31 0.28 2.06
C VAL A 3 -25.02 -1.19 1.81
N LYS A 4 -24.54 -1.53 0.63
CA LYS A 4 -24.04 -2.88 0.34
C LYS A 4 -22.55 -2.92 0.57
N SER A 5 -22.06 -3.94 1.30
CA SER A 5 -20.64 -4.09 1.63
C SER A 5 -20.19 -5.54 1.51
N ALA A 6 -18.94 -5.75 1.09
CA ALA A 6 -18.29 -7.04 1.12
C ALA A 6 -17.68 -7.27 2.51
N VAL A 7 -18.30 -8.14 3.28
CA VAL A 7 -17.98 -8.39 4.68
C VAL A 7 -17.25 -9.72 4.84
N LEU A 8 -16.03 -9.67 5.37
CA LEU A 8 -15.31 -10.84 5.84
C LEU A 8 -15.94 -11.30 7.16
N GLN A 9 -16.50 -12.53 7.17
CA GLN A 9 -17.16 -13.10 8.34
C GLN A 9 -16.14 -13.68 9.32
N GLU A 10 -15.17 -14.38 8.79
CA GLU A 10 -14.17 -15.13 9.53
C GLU A 10 -12.88 -15.21 8.70
N MET A 11 -11.75 -15.02 9.35
CA MET A 11 -10.42 -15.15 8.73
C MET A 11 -9.99 -16.62 8.65
N GLY A 12 -9.04 -16.90 7.75
CA GLY A 12 -8.36 -18.21 7.71
C GLY A 12 -9.19 -19.36 7.18
N ARG A 13 -10.33 -19.10 6.52
CA ARG A 13 -11.07 -20.16 5.84
C ARG A 13 -10.19 -20.83 4.77
N PRO A 14 -10.36 -22.14 4.55
CA PRO A 14 -9.51 -22.89 3.63
C PRO A 14 -9.68 -22.43 2.16
N THR A 15 -8.61 -22.53 1.41
CA THR A 15 -8.65 -22.37 -0.05
C THR A 15 -9.23 -23.64 -0.71
N PRO A 16 -9.82 -23.51 -1.92
CA PRO A 16 -10.04 -22.29 -2.69
C PRO A 16 -11.22 -21.46 -2.16
N TYR A 17 -11.04 -20.13 -2.09
CA TYR A 17 -12.05 -19.22 -1.54
C TYR A 17 -13.37 -19.19 -2.31
N ALA A 18 -13.38 -19.62 -3.58
CA ALA A 18 -14.60 -19.84 -4.34
C ALA A 18 -15.54 -20.88 -3.69
N LYS A 19 -14.98 -21.85 -2.92
CA LYS A 19 -15.73 -22.85 -2.16
C LYS A 19 -16.03 -22.41 -0.74
N SER A 20 -15.04 -21.92 -0.01
CA SER A 20 -15.18 -21.56 1.41
C SER A 20 -15.92 -20.23 1.65
N LYS A 21 -15.97 -19.35 0.63
CA LYS A 21 -16.72 -18.08 0.61
C LYS A 21 -16.55 -17.26 1.91
N PRO A 22 -15.32 -16.84 2.25
CA PRO A 22 -15.07 -16.08 3.49
C PRO A 22 -15.75 -14.70 3.50
N ILE A 23 -16.06 -14.16 2.33
CA ILE A 23 -16.68 -12.85 2.13
C ILE A 23 -18.14 -13.04 1.72
N VAL A 24 -19.03 -12.26 2.33
CA VAL A 24 -20.46 -12.20 2.01
C VAL A 24 -20.83 -10.75 1.68
N ILE A 25 -21.64 -10.56 0.64
CA ILE A 25 -22.21 -9.24 0.34
C ILE A 25 -23.43 -9.05 1.25
N GLU A 26 -23.37 -8.06 2.13
CA GLU A 26 -24.44 -7.74 3.07
C GLU A 26 -25.01 -6.34 2.84
N GLU A 27 -26.29 -6.17 3.15
CA GLU A 27 -26.90 -4.86 3.33
C GLU A 27 -26.73 -4.45 4.80
N LEU A 28 -26.00 -3.36 5.02
CA LEU A 28 -25.67 -2.82 6.33
C LEU A 28 -26.32 -1.46 6.55
N GLU A 29 -26.51 -1.11 7.82
CA GLU A 29 -26.82 0.26 8.22
C GLU A 29 -25.51 1.06 8.36
N LEU A 30 -25.43 2.20 7.67
CA LEU A 30 -24.33 3.18 7.79
C LEU A 30 -24.85 4.41 8.52
N ALA A 31 -24.27 4.70 9.68
CA ALA A 31 -24.54 5.92 10.43
C ALA A 31 -23.98 7.18 9.70
N PRO A 32 -24.53 8.37 9.95
CA PRO A 32 -24.00 9.60 9.36
C PRO A 32 -22.59 9.91 9.87
N PRO A 33 -21.80 10.74 9.11
CA PRO A 33 -20.48 11.16 9.55
C PRO A 33 -20.57 12.09 10.77
N HIS A 34 -19.61 11.95 11.69
CA HIS A 34 -19.38 12.87 12.79
C HIS A 34 -18.66 14.15 12.32
N ASP A 35 -18.30 15.01 13.28
CA ASP A 35 -17.76 16.35 13.03
C ASP A 35 -16.48 16.36 12.14
N GLU A 36 -15.57 15.40 12.33
CA GLU A 36 -14.29 15.29 11.62
C GLU A 36 -14.32 14.25 10.49
N GLU A 37 -15.51 13.87 10.03
CA GLU A 37 -15.70 12.76 9.12
C GLU A 37 -16.44 13.17 7.85
N VAL A 38 -16.33 12.36 6.83
CA VAL A 38 -16.97 12.55 5.54
C VAL A 38 -17.72 11.30 5.11
N LEU A 39 -18.85 11.45 4.45
CA LEU A 39 -19.54 10.38 3.74
C LEU A 39 -19.08 10.38 2.28
N VAL A 40 -18.55 9.26 1.83
CA VAL A 40 -18.01 9.06 0.49
C VAL A 40 -18.84 8.03 -0.27
N LYS A 41 -19.34 8.40 -1.45
CA LYS A 41 -19.86 7.44 -2.44
C LYS A 41 -18.66 6.85 -3.17
N LEU A 42 -18.45 5.55 -3.04
CA LEU A 42 -17.32 4.88 -3.69
C LEU A 42 -17.62 4.67 -5.18
N LEU A 43 -16.67 4.99 -6.03
CA LEU A 43 -16.78 4.89 -7.48
C LEU A 43 -16.01 3.69 -8.02
N TYR A 44 -14.76 3.54 -7.58
CA TYR A 44 -13.88 2.41 -7.92
C TYR A 44 -13.04 2.03 -6.70
N ALA A 45 -12.73 0.74 -6.61
CA ALA A 45 -11.82 0.21 -5.60
C ALA A 45 -10.80 -0.74 -6.24
N GLY A 46 -9.56 -0.68 -5.76
CA GLY A 46 -8.49 -1.60 -6.11
C GLY A 46 -8.49 -2.83 -5.21
N LEU A 47 -7.98 -3.95 -5.73
CA LEU A 47 -7.70 -5.16 -4.96
C LEU A 47 -6.22 -5.19 -4.58
N CYS A 48 -5.92 -5.19 -3.31
CA CYS A 48 -4.58 -5.21 -2.78
C CYS A 48 -4.27 -6.53 -2.06
N HIS A 49 -3.01 -6.93 -2.04
CA HIS A 49 -2.57 -8.11 -1.27
C HIS A 49 -2.85 -7.95 0.23
N SER A 50 -2.95 -6.72 0.74
CA SER A 50 -3.29 -6.45 2.14
C SER A 50 -4.70 -6.91 2.50
N ASP A 51 -5.68 -6.86 1.57
CA ASP A 51 -7.01 -7.44 1.78
C ASP A 51 -6.92 -8.97 1.91
N LEU A 52 -6.15 -9.62 1.01
CA LEU A 52 -5.91 -11.06 1.08
C LEU A 52 -5.21 -11.48 2.37
N SER A 53 -4.29 -10.66 2.89
CA SER A 53 -3.57 -10.93 4.13
C SER A 53 -4.48 -10.94 5.36
N VAL A 54 -5.61 -10.22 5.33
CA VAL A 54 -6.64 -10.31 6.35
C VAL A 54 -7.51 -11.54 6.14
N ILE A 55 -7.90 -11.83 4.90
CA ILE A 55 -8.74 -13.00 4.56
C ILE A 55 -8.05 -14.31 4.98
N ASN A 56 -6.75 -14.46 4.72
CA ASN A 56 -5.97 -15.67 5.02
C ASN A 56 -5.39 -15.70 6.45
N ALA A 57 -5.73 -14.72 7.29
CA ALA A 57 -5.24 -14.57 8.66
C ALA A 57 -3.72 -14.30 8.82
N SER A 58 -2.98 -14.00 7.74
CA SER A 58 -1.58 -13.55 7.85
C SER A 58 -1.46 -12.21 8.58
N ARG A 59 -2.54 -11.42 8.60
CA ARG A 59 -2.66 -10.16 9.35
C ARG A 59 -3.97 -10.14 10.11
N PRO A 60 -4.01 -10.69 11.33
CA PRO A 60 -5.22 -10.77 12.12
C PRO A 60 -5.86 -9.40 12.36
N ARG A 61 -7.17 -9.33 12.20
CA ARG A 61 -8.02 -8.17 12.46
C ARG A 61 -9.32 -8.62 13.13
N PRO A 62 -10.00 -7.74 13.85
CA PRO A 62 -11.32 -8.09 14.37
C PRO A 62 -12.31 -8.34 13.22
N THR A 63 -13.11 -9.39 13.35
CA THR A 63 -14.18 -9.74 12.40
C THR A 63 -15.53 -9.74 13.13
N PRO A 64 -16.66 -9.53 12.44
CA PRO A 64 -16.81 -9.30 10.98
C PRO A 64 -16.31 -7.93 10.55
N MET A 65 -15.73 -7.85 9.32
CA MET A 65 -15.07 -6.64 8.83
C MET A 65 -15.44 -6.35 7.36
N ALA A 66 -15.83 -5.12 7.06
CA ALA A 66 -15.98 -4.62 5.70
C ALA A 66 -14.59 -4.33 5.11
N LEU A 67 -14.26 -5.01 4.01
CA LEU A 67 -12.94 -5.00 3.38
C LEU A 67 -12.75 -3.82 2.40
N GLY A 68 -11.53 -3.76 1.81
CA GLY A 68 -11.13 -2.75 0.85
C GLY A 68 -10.52 -1.52 1.53
N HIS A 69 -9.40 -1.03 0.97
CA HIS A 69 -8.70 0.14 1.52
C HIS A 69 -8.10 1.04 0.43
N GLU A 70 -8.26 0.69 -0.82
CA GLU A 70 -7.72 1.36 -1.99
C GLU A 70 -8.88 1.77 -2.88
N ALA A 71 -9.20 3.08 -2.93
CA ALA A 71 -10.39 3.53 -3.62
C ALA A 71 -10.36 5.00 -4.02
N VAL A 72 -11.27 5.34 -4.92
CA VAL A 72 -11.67 6.70 -5.27
C VAL A 72 -13.18 6.85 -5.05
N GLY A 73 -13.58 8.01 -4.57
CA GLY A 73 -15.00 8.29 -4.33
C GLY A 73 -15.35 9.76 -4.52
N ARG A 74 -16.63 10.05 -4.36
CA ARG A 74 -17.20 11.41 -4.38
C ARG A 74 -17.76 11.75 -3.01
N ILE A 75 -17.38 12.89 -2.46
CA ILE A 75 -17.91 13.40 -1.19
C ILE A 75 -19.41 13.66 -1.33
N GLN A 76 -20.20 13.11 -0.42
CA GLN A 76 -21.64 13.27 -0.36
C GLN A 76 -22.09 14.15 0.82
N GLN A 77 -21.36 14.04 1.94
CA GLN A 77 -21.61 14.81 3.14
C GLN A 77 -20.29 15.08 3.87
N VAL A 78 -20.19 16.19 4.54
CA VAL A 78 -19.05 16.56 5.39
C VAL A 78 -19.53 16.91 6.80
N GLY A 79 -18.75 16.53 7.80
CA GLY A 79 -18.94 16.96 9.18
C GLY A 79 -18.59 18.45 9.36
N LYS A 80 -19.00 19.05 10.48
CA LYS A 80 -18.88 20.51 10.71
C LYS A 80 -17.44 21.01 10.80
N ASN A 81 -16.48 20.14 11.14
CA ASN A 81 -15.05 20.48 11.28
C ASN A 81 -14.22 19.98 10.08
N VAL A 82 -14.85 19.66 8.97
CA VAL A 82 -14.17 19.27 7.73
C VAL A 82 -13.90 20.52 6.90
N ASP A 83 -12.63 20.80 6.65
CA ASP A 83 -12.13 22.01 5.99
C ASP A 83 -11.29 21.73 4.73
N ASN A 84 -10.90 20.47 4.51
CA ASN A 84 -10.00 20.05 3.43
C ASN A 84 -10.71 19.55 2.17
N VAL A 85 -12.02 19.25 2.24
CA VAL A 85 -12.86 18.81 1.11
C VAL A 85 -14.28 19.32 1.27
N GLN A 86 -15.04 19.34 0.15
CA GLN A 86 -16.45 19.75 0.12
C GLN A 86 -17.30 18.74 -0.64
N VAL A 87 -18.62 18.83 -0.49
CA VAL A 87 -19.59 17.99 -1.23
C VAL A 87 -19.36 18.14 -2.73
N GLY A 88 -19.32 17.00 -3.42
CA GLY A 88 -19.05 16.90 -4.86
C GLY A 88 -17.60 16.66 -5.24
N ASP A 89 -16.63 16.90 -4.35
CA ASP A 89 -15.22 16.65 -4.61
C ASP A 89 -14.95 15.16 -4.91
N ILE A 90 -14.04 14.93 -5.85
CA ILE A 90 -13.46 13.58 -6.10
C ILE A 90 -12.25 13.42 -5.20
N VAL A 91 -12.20 12.31 -4.48
CA VAL A 91 -11.15 12.04 -3.50
C VAL A 91 -10.54 10.64 -3.67
N SER A 92 -9.22 10.54 -3.52
CA SER A 92 -8.53 9.27 -3.31
C SER A 92 -8.57 8.93 -1.82
N CYS A 93 -8.86 7.67 -1.50
CA CYS A 93 -8.90 7.17 -0.13
C CYS A 93 -7.53 6.67 0.32
N VAL A 94 -7.11 7.04 1.53
CA VAL A 94 -5.81 6.69 2.11
C VAL A 94 -6.01 5.80 3.33
N PHE A 95 -5.30 4.69 3.38
CA PHE A 95 -5.48 3.64 4.40
C PHE A 95 -4.80 3.92 5.75
N VAL A 96 -4.09 5.03 5.90
CA VAL A 96 -3.56 5.47 7.19
C VAL A 96 -4.29 6.75 7.61
N PRO A 97 -5.29 6.66 8.48
CA PRO A 97 -5.94 7.83 9.04
C PRO A 97 -4.98 8.55 9.98
N SER A 98 -4.43 9.69 9.56
CA SER A 98 -3.50 10.46 10.39
C SER A 98 -4.24 11.39 11.34
N CYS A 99 -3.86 11.42 12.63
CA CYS A 99 -4.52 12.27 13.61
C CYS A 99 -4.09 13.75 13.55
N GLY A 100 -2.98 14.06 12.87
CA GLY A 100 -2.41 15.42 12.77
C GLY A 100 -1.67 15.91 14.03
N THR A 101 -1.86 15.28 15.20
CA THR A 101 -1.42 15.83 16.49
C THR A 101 -0.34 15.03 17.22
N CYS A 102 -0.15 13.73 16.90
CA CYS A 102 0.92 12.94 17.51
C CYS A 102 2.31 13.34 16.97
N ASP A 103 3.37 12.92 17.65
CA ASP A 103 4.75 13.28 17.30
C ASP A 103 5.10 12.91 15.85
N SER A 104 4.69 11.72 15.40
CA SER A 104 4.89 11.30 14.00
C SER A 104 4.24 12.26 13.01
N CYS A 105 3.00 12.66 13.25
CA CYS A 105 2.30 13.62 12.39
C CYS A 105 2.95 15.00 12.41
N ARG A 106 3.32 15.52 13.59
CA ARG A 106 3.97 16.83 13.76
C ARG A 106 5.34 16.90 13.12
N THR A 107 6.06 15.77 13.06
CA THR A 107 7.37 15.67 12.41
C THR A 107 7.28 15.33 10.91
N GLY A 108 6.08 15.40 10.31
CA GLY A 108 5.89 15.17 8.87
C GLY A 108 5.94 13.69 8.46
N ARG A 109 5.68 12.77 9.39
CA ARG A 109 5.66 11.32 9.16
C ARG A 109 4.29 10.69 9.46
N PRO A 110 3.18 11.16 8.85
CA PRO A 110 1.83 10.66 9.13
C PRO A 110 1.66 9.17 8.83
N ALA A 111 2.48 8.59 7.96
CA ALA A 111 2.49 7.15 7.68
C ALA A 111 2.70 6.30 8.96
N THR A 112 3.38 6.84 9.97
CA THR A 112 3.63 6.18 11.27
C THR A 112 2.78 6.77 12.40
N CYS A 113 1.60 7.33 12.09
CA CYS A 113 0.68 7.87 13.08
C CYS A 113 0.27 6.81 14.11
N THR A 114 0.59 7.05 15.39
CA THR A 114 0.30 6.10 16.48
C THR A 114 -1.19 5.93 16.73
N THR A 115 -1.96 7.02 16.70
CA THR A 115 -3.42 7.01 16.86
C THR A 115 -4.10 6.28 15.70
N GLY A 116 -3.67 6.60 14.45
CA GLY A 116 -4.19 5.93 13.26
C GLY A 116 -3.87 4.43 13.24
N SER A 117 -2.65 4.04 13.64
CA SER A 117 -2.26 2.64 13.74
C SER A 117 -3.11 1.88 14.76
N LYS A 118 -3.38 2.48 15.93
CA LYS A 118 -4.26 1.90 16.96
C LYS A 118 -5.68 1.72 16.44
N ALA A 119 -6.26 2.74 15.81
CA ALA A 119 -7.59 2.68 15.23
C ALA A 119 -7.70 1.59 14.15
N ASN A 120 -6.74 1.54 13.23
CA ASN A 120 -6.65 0.51 12.19
C ASN A 120 -6.50 -0.90 12.79
N GLY A 121 -5.73 -1.06 13.86
CA GLY A 121 -5.59 -2.33 14.58
C GLY A 121 -6.91 -2.81 15.17
N ALA A 122 -7.71 -1.91 15.70
CA ALA A 122 -9.03 -2.18 16.27
C ALA A 122 -10.16 -2.29 15.21
N GLY A 123 -9.87 -2.00 13.92
CA GLY A 123 -10.90 -1.99 12.88
C GLY A 123 -11.92 -0.87 13.05
N LEU A 124 -11.49 0.27 13.60
CA LEU A 124 -12.32 1.42 13.93
C LEU A 124 -11.83 2.69 13.20
N LEU A 125 -12.68 3.71 13.14
CA LEU A 125 -12.29 5.05 12.71
C LEU A 125 -11.49 5.78 13.81
N LEU A 126 -10.91 6.94 13.51
CA LEU A 126 -10.15 7.73 14.49
C LEU A 126 -10.99 8.16 15.70
N CYS A 127 -12.31 8.30 15.55
CA CYS A 127 -13.25 8.56 16.63
C CYS A 127 -13.39 7.40 17.62
N GLY A 128 -12.78 6.24 17.35
CA GLY A 128 -12.88 5.03 18.20
C GLY A 128 -14.15 4.22 17.98
N GLN A 129 -14.92 4.49 16.95
CA GLN A 129 -16.20 3.82 16.64
C GLN A 129 -16.20 3.26 15.21
N SER A 130 -17.11 2.32 14.95
CA SER A 130 -17.53 1.93 13.61
C SER A 130 -18.89 2.55 13.30
N HIS A 131 -19.06 3.03 12.07
CA HIS A 131 -20.34 3.51 11.55
C HIS A 131 -21.15 2.43 10.83
N LEU A 132 -20.57 1.23 10.64
CA LEU A 132 -21.25 0.10 10.01
C LEU A 132 -21.84 -0.84 11.04
N SER A 133 -23.11 -1.18 10.85
CA SER A 133 -23.80 -2.17 11.67
C SER A 133 -24.76 -3.01 10.83
N ARG A 134 -25.04 -4.23 11.31
CA ARG A 134 -26.07 -5.09 10.71
C ARG A 134 -27.27 -5.22 11.64
N GLN A 135 -28.42 -5.54 11.08
CA GLN A 135 -29.55 -6.04 11.88
C GLN A 135 -29.22 -7.46 12.29
N VAL A 136 -29.40 -7.75 13.57
CA VAL A 136 -29.11 -9.07 14.13
C VAL A 136 -30.41 -9.80 14.47
N SER A 137 -30.46 -11.07 14.12
CA SER A 137 -31.62 -11.94 14.44
C SER A 137 -31.57 -12.45 15.86
N LYS A 138 -30.37 -12.54 16.45
CA LYS A 138 -30.12 -12.98 17.83
C LYS A 138 -29.30 -11.95 18.58
N PRO A 139 -29.55 -11.72 19.88
CA PRO A 139 -28.77 -10.79 20.70
C PRO A 139 -27.25 -11.13 20.76
N THR A 140 -26.90 -12.40 20.53
CA THR A 140 -25.53 -12.90 20.54
C THR A 140 -24.76 -12.63 19.24
N ASP A 141 -25.46 -12.26 18.15
CA ASP A 141 -24.81 -12.01 16.87
C ASP A 141 -24.05 -10.68 16.90
N PRO A 142 -22.88 -10.57 16.27
CA PRO A 142 -22.11 -9.32 16.25
C PRO A 142 -22.87 -8.27 15.43
N LYS A 143 -23.29 -7.18 16.07
CA LYS A 143 -24.01 -6.07 15.45
C LYS A 143 -23.06 -5.13 14.72
N VAL A 144 -21.89 -4.88 15.31
CA VAL A 144 -20.87 -3.95 14.76
C VAL A 144 -20.08 -4.65 13.64
N ILE A 145 -19.90 -3.95 12.53
CA ILE A 145 -19.03 -4.36 11.44
C ILE A 145 -17.79 -3.46 11.44
N HIS A 146 -16.63 -4.05 11.55
CA HIS A 146 -15.37 -3.31 11.57
C HIS A 146 -15.02 -2.73 10.19
N HIS A 147 -14.25 -1.64 10.18
CA HIS A 147 -13.72 -1.03 8.96
C HIS A 147 -12.29 -1.51 8.70
N LEU A 148 -12.02 -2.03 7.51
CA LEU A 148 -10.62 -2.27 7.13
C LEU A 148 -9.93 -0.92 6.90
N LEU A 149 -8.88 -0.66 7.72
CA LEU A 149 -7.96 0.48 7.60
C LEU A 149 -8.68 1.84 7.53
N GLY A 150 -9.82 1.99 8.22
CA GLY A 150 -10.59 3.23 8.26
C GLY A 150 -11.25 3.62 6.94
N VAL A 151 -11.30 2.73 5.95
CA VAL A 151 -11.82 2.99 4.59
C VAL A 151 -13.03 2.13 4.25
N ALA A 152 -12.96 0.80 4.43
CA ALA A 152 -14.00 -0.16 4.06
C ALA A 152 -14.47 0.02 2.60
N ALA A 153 -13.53 0.01 1.65
CA ALA A 153 -13.75 0.45 0.26
C ALA A 153 -14.62 -0.48 -0.58
N PHE A 154 -14.78 -1.76 -0.19
CA PHE A 154 -15.67 -2.67 -0.90
C PHE A 154 -17.12 -2.50 -0.43
N SER A 155 -17.56 -1.25 -0.40
CA SER A 155 -18.89 -0.79 -0.03
C SER A 155 -19.42 0.20 -1.07
N THR A 156 -20.73 0.39 -1.13
CA THR A 156 -21.32 1.42 -2.00
C THR A 156 -21.08 2.83 -1.47
N TYR A 157 -21.07 2.98 -0.15
CA TYR A 157 -20.72 4.21 0.58
C TYR A 157 -19.91 3.84 1.81
N SER A 158 -19.07 4.74 2.26
CA SER A 158 -18.34 4.62 3.53
C SER A 158 -18.22 5.96 4.22
N VAL A 159 -18.19 5.94 5.56
CA VAL A 159 -17.80 7.08 6.39
C VAL A 159 -16.32 6.93 6.73
N MET A 160 -15.56 8.00 6.59
CA MET A 160 -14.13 8.04 6.80
C MET A 160 -13.74 9.32 7.55
N ASN A 161 -12.61 9.29 8.26
CA ASN A 161 -12.04 10.53 8.79
C ASN A 161 -11.58 11.45 7.65
N LYS A 162 -11.70 12.77 7.83
CA LYS A 162 -11.28 13.78 6.84
C LYS A 162 -9.82 13.61 6.37
N ASN A 163 -8.95 13.08 7.23
CA ASN A 163 -7.55 12.81 6.92
C ASN A 163 -7.31 11.47 6.18
N SER A 164 -8.35 10.68 5.97
CA SER A 164 -8.32 9.48 5.11
C SER A 164 -8.71 9.77 3.67
N VAL A 165 -8.97 11.02 3.31
CA VAL A 165 -9.32 11.42 1.95
C VAL A 165 -8.43 12.57 1.47
N VAL A 166 -8.04 12.50 0.20
CA VAL A 166 -7.26 13.53 -0.48
C VAL A 166 -7.97 13.93 -1.75
N LYS A 167 -8.31 15.21 -1.88
CA LYS A 167 -8.92 15.74 -3.11
C LYS A 167 -7.96 15.55 -4.28
N ILE A 168 -8.49 15.08 -5.40
CA ILE A 168 -7.74 14.90 -6.64
C ILE A 168 -8.42 15.67 -7.79
N ASP A 169 -7.65 15.92 -8.84
CA ASP A 169 -8.15 16.54 -10.05
C ASP A 169 -9.24 15.65 -10.69
N PRO A 170 -10.46 16.15 -10.91
CA PRO A 170 -11.55 15.36 -11.49
C PRO A 170 -11.32 14.96 -12.94
N SER A 171 -10.33 15.51 -13.64
CA SER A 171 -9.95 15.12 -14.98
C SER A 171 -9.30 13.73 -15.02
N ILE A 172 -8.78 13.23 -13.90
CA ILE A 172 -8.23 11.87 -13.81
C ILE A 172 -9.37 10.86 -13.84
N PRO A 173 -9.37 9.90 -14.78
CA PRO A 173 -10.40 8.87 -14.80
C PRO A 173 -10.44 8.11 -13.47
N PRO A 174 -11.62 7.99 -12.82
CA PRO A 174 -11.72 7.42 -11.46
C PRO A 174 -11.13 6.01 -11.34
N LYS A 175 -11.22 5.19 -12.41
CA LYS A 175 -10.63 3.84 -12.42
C LYS A 175 -9.11 3.84 -12.19
N TYR A 176 -8.38 4.88 -12.60
CA TYR A 176 -6.95 5.03 -12.34
C TYR A 176 -6.69 5.72 -10.99
N ALA A 177 -7.58 6.64 -10.63
CA ALA A 177 -7.45 7.36 -9.36
C ALA A 177 -7.59 6.47 -8.13
N ALA A 178 -8.24 5.31 -8.24
CA ALA A 178 -8.45 4.37 -7.14
C ALA A 178 -7.15 3.88 -6.50
N VAL A 179 -6.05 3.73 -7.27
CA VAL A 179 -4.78 3.15 -6.78
C VAL A 179 -3.81 4.17 -6.18
N PHE A 180 -4.12 5.49 -6.26
CA PHE A 180 -3.21 6.53 -5.75
C PHE A 180 -3.02 6.49 -4.24
N GLY A 181 -4.07 6.14 -3.48
CA GLY A 181 -4.03 6.11 -2.01
C GLY A 181 -3.28 4.92 -1.39
N CYS A 182 -2.86 3.95 -2.20
CA CYS A 182 -2.13 2.77 -1.73
C CYS A 182 -0.93 2.44 -2.62
N ALA A 183 -1.14 1.83 -3.80
CA ALA A 183 -0.05 1.31 -4.61
C ALA A 183 0.88 2.41 -5.12
N VAL A 184 0.32 3.52 -5.67
CA VAL A 184 1.11 4.63 -6.23
C VAL A 184 1.90 5.32 -5.13
N ILE A 185 1.22 5.77 -4.07
CA ILE A 185 1.88 6.51 -2.98
C ILE A 185 2.96 5.66 -2.29
N THR A 186 2.75 4.33 -2.18
CA THR A 186 3.72 3.42 -1.57
C THR A 186 4.93 3.20 -2.48
N GLY A 187 4.72 2.87 -3.75
CA GLY A 187 5.80 2.54 -4.67
C GLY A 187 6.65 3.76 -5.06
N VAL A 188 6.01 4.83 -5.54
CA VAL A 188 6.72 6.08 -5.87
C VAL A 188 7.38 6.66 -4.63
N GLY A 189 6.65 6.71 -3.50
CA GLY A 189 7.16 7.27 -2.25
C GLY A 189 8.35 6.49 -1.67
N ALA A 190 8.41 5.17 -1.83
CA ALA A 190 9.57 4.38 -1.43
C ALA A 190 10.84 4.85 -2.14
N VAL A 191 10.72 5.23 -3.41
CA VAL A 191 11.83 5.72 -4.23
C VAL A 191 12.19 7.17 -3.87
N VAL A 192 11.21 8.09 -3.90
CA VAL A 192 11.50 9.53 -3.82
C VAL A 192 11.54 10.08 -2.39
N ASN A 193 10.82 9.48 -1.44
CA ASN A 193 10.77 9.96 -0.06
C ASN A 193 11.59 9.10 0.90
N THR A 194 11.53 7.76 0.78
CA THR A 194 12.27 6.85 1.69
C THR A 194 13.72 6.70 1.27
N ALA A 195 13.97 6.25 0.03
CA ALA A 195 15.32 6.08 -0.50
C ALA A 195 15.94 7.43 -0.83
N LYS A 196 15.18 8.33 -1.48
CA LYS A 196 15.65 9.60 -2.03
C LYS A 196 16.78 9.34 -3.03
N ILE A 197 16.47 8.51 -4.06
CA ILE A 197 17.50 8.12 -5.02
C ILE A 197 18.11 9.35 -5.68
N GLU A 198 19.41 9.27 -5.93
CA GLU A 198 20.15 10.30 -6.64
C GLU A 198 19.95 10.18 -8.16
N PHE A 199 20.00 11.31 -8.86
CA PHE A 199 19.98 11.31 -10.33
C PHE A 199 21.14 10.46 -10.89
N GLY A 200 20.84 9.61 -11.86
CA GLY A 200 21.83 8.72 -12.45
C GLY A 200 22.12 7.44 -11.66
N ALA A 201 21.43 7.21 -10.54
CA ALA A 201 21.60 6.00 -9.72
C ALA A 201 21.17 4.72 -10.45
N SER A 202 21.79 3.60 -10.11
CA SER A 202 21.36 2.26 -10.49
C SER A 202 20.36 1.70 -9.47
N VAL A 203 19.27 1.13 -9.95
CA VAL A 203 18.14 0.69 -9.12
C VAL A 203 17.80 -0.77 -9.43
N ALA A 204 17.43 -1.54 -8.42
CA ALA A 204 16.79 -2.83 -8.60
C ALA A 204 15.44 -2.87 -7.88
N ILE A 205 14.43 -3.52 -8.49
CA ILE A 205 13.10 -3.69 -7.93
C ILE A 205 12.77 -5.17 -7.92
N VAL A 206 12.55 -5.72 -6.73
CA VAL A 206 12.24 -7.14 -6.50
C VAL A 206 10.75 -7.28 -6.18
N GLY A 207 10.00 -7.84 -7.10
CA GLY A 207 8.54 -7.97 -7.07
C GLY A 207 7.83 -6.88 -7.88
N LEU A 208 7.09 -7.29 -8.91
CA LEU A 208 6.35 -6.44 -9.85
C LEU A 208 4.83 -6.59 -9.66
N GLY A 209 4.36 -6.37 -8.43
CA GLY A 209 2.96 -6.06 -8.16
C GLY A 209 2.65 -4.58 -8.43
N GLY A 210 1.46 -4.11 -8.06
CA GLY A 210 1.09 -2.69 -8.21
C GLY A 210 2.12 -1.74 -7.59
N VAL A 211 2.61 -2.03 -6.39
CA VAL A 211 3.64 -1.23 -5.71
C VAL A 211 4.97 -1.27 -6.46
N GLY A 212 5.39 -2.45 -6.96
CA GLY A 212 6.65 -2.60 -7.70
C GLY A 212 6.64 -1.85 -9.03
N PHE A 213 5.54 -1.89 -9.78
CA PHE A 213 5.40 -1.09 -11.00
C PHE A 213 5.40 0.41 -10.69
N CYS A 214 4.75 0.85 -9.61
CA CYS A 214 4.82 2.25 -9.19
C CYS A 214 6.23 2.67 -8.75
N ALA A 215 7.01 1.75 -8.13
CA ALA A 215 8.41 2.01 -7.84
C ALA A 215 9.26 2.11 -9.11
N LEU A 216 8.99 1.29 -10.14
CA LEU A 216 9.63 1.40 -11.46
C LEU A 216 9.39 2.78 -12.08
N LEU A 217 8.12 3.20 -12.16
CA LEU A 217 7.77 4.53 -12.69
C LEU A 217 8.37 5.66 -11.86
N GLY A 218 8.38 5.53 -10.53
CA GLY A 218 9.02 6.48 -9.63
C GLY A 218 10.54 6.57 -9.86
N ALA A 219 11.22 5.44 -10.12
CA ALA A 219 12.65 5.40 -10.40
C ALA A 219 12.99 6.05 -11.76
N LEU A 220 12.16 5.82 -12.78
CA LEU A 220 12.29 6.47 -14.09
C LEU A 220 12.12 7.99 -13.95
N ALA A 221 11.04 8.44 -13.29
CA ALA A 221 10.78 9.86 -13.07
C ALA A 221 11.85 10.55 -12.21
N ALA A 222 12.51 9.82 -11.31
CA ALA A 222 13.63 10.33 -10.50
C ALA A 222 14.99 10.30 -11.23
N GLY A 223 15.04 9.87 -12.51
CA GLY A 223 16.24 9.88 -13.33
C GLY A 223 17.23 8.75 -13.03
N ALA A 224 16.77 7.56 -12.64
CA ALA A 224 17.62 6.39 -12.53
C ALA A 224 18.26 6.05 -13.89
N SER A 225 19.56 5.78 -13.91
CA SER A 225 20.31 5.48 -15.14
C SER A 225 20.15 4.03 -15.61
N SER A 226 19.88 3.13 -14.69
CA SER A 226 19.69 1.70 -14.95
C SER A 226 18.71 1.12 -13.94
N ILE A 227 17.72 0.37 -14.43
CA ILE A 227 16.72 -0.27 -13.57
C ILE A 227 16.66 -1.76 -13.90
N ILE A 228 16.97 -2.60 -12.91
CA ILE A 228 16.84 -4.04 -12.96
C ILE A 228 15.56 -4.44 -12.26
N VAL A 229 14.72 -5.25 -12.89
CA VAL A 229 13.50 -5.78 -12.28
C VAL A 229 13.58 -7.28 -12.13
N VAL A 230 13.02 -7.80 -11.01
CA VAL A 230 13.02 -9.23 -10.68
C VAL A 230 11.60 -9.65 -10.32
N ASP A 231 11.05 -10.66 -10.98
CA ASP A 231 9.73 -11.23 -10.65
C ASP A 231 9.68 -12.73 -11.01
N LEU A 232 8.62 -13.42 -10.59
CA LEU A 232 8.34 -14.81 -10.89
C LEU A 232 7.58 -14.98 -12.22
N GLU A 233 6.95 -13.91 -12.72
CA GLU A 233 6.02 -13.91 -13.85
C GLU A 233 6.64 -13.20 -15.07
N GLN A 234 6.87 -13.95 -16.14
CA GLN A 234 7.47 -13.43 -17.38
C GLN A 234 6.65 -12.27 -17.97
N SER A 235 5.31 -12.35 -17.95
CA SER A 235 4.44 -11.31 -18.50
C SER A 235 4.62 -9.95 -17.81
N LYS A 236 4.91 -9.92 -16.52
CA LYS A 236 5.22 -8.70 -15.77
C LYS A 236 6.59 -8.14 -16.13
N LEU A 237 7.57 -9.02 -16.33
CA LEU A 237 8.90 -8.65 -16.77
C LEU A 237 8.87 -8.02 -18.17
N ASP A 238 8.09 -8.59 -19.09
CA ASP A 238 7.89 -8.06 -20.44
C ASP A 238 7.22 -6.67 -20.40
N LEU A 239 6.23 -6.48 -19.53
CA LEU A 239 5.61 -5.17 -19.32
C LEU A 239 6.61 -4.16 -18.74
N ALA A 240 7.39 -4.55 -17.74
CA ALA A 240 8.39 -3.68 -17.13
C ALA A 240 9.46 -3.23 -18.14
N LYS A 241 9.86 -4.12 -19.07
CA LYS A 241 10.76 -3.78 -20.17
C LYS A 241 10.15 -2.74 -21.11
N LYS A 242 8.87 -2.87 -21.45
CA LYS A 242 8.13 -1.89 -22.28
C LYS A 242 8.01 -0.54 -21.58
N LEU A 243 7.95 -0.52 -20.25
CA LEU A 243 7.88 0.69 -19.44
C LEU A 243 9.25 1.33 -19.16
N GLY A 244 10.36 0.73 -19.61
CA GLY A 244 11.69 1.34 -19.51
C GLY A 244 12.68 0.66 -18.55
N ALA A 245 12.35 -0.53 -18.01
CA ALA A 245 13.34 -1.29 -17.25
C ALA A 245 14.53 -1.69 -18.14
N SER A 246 15.76 -1.49 -17.66
CA SER A 246 17.00 -1.81 -18.40
C SER A 246 17.21 -3.31 -18.50
N HIS A 247 16.96 -4.04 -17.42
CA HIS A 247 17.11 -5.48 -17.34
C HIS A 247 15.92 -6.11 -16.62
N ALA A 248 15.53 -7.32 -17.04
CA ALA A 248 14.46 -8.10 -16.45
C ALA A 248 14.96 -9.50 -16.15
N VAL A 249 14.78 -9.97 -14.92
CA VAL A 249 15.31 -11.24 -14.43
C VAL A 249 14.17 -12.09 -13.89
N LEU A 250 13.95 -13.26 -14.51
CA LEU A 250 12.98 -14.23 -14.05
C LEU A 250 13.58 -15.00 -12.86
N SER A 251 12.91 -14.92 -11.71
CA SER A 251 13.25 -15.74 -10.55
C SER A 251 12.49 -17.07 -10.63
N THR A 252 13.20 -18.17 -10.77
CA THR A 252 12.59 -19.50 -10.83
C THR A 252 12.83 -20.27 -9.54
N LYS A 253 11.99 -21.27 -9.27
CA LYS A 253 12.15 -22.14 -8.08
C LYS A 253 13.42 -22.98 -8.12
N ASP A 254 13.96 -23.24 -9.31
CA ASP A 254 15.12 -24.09 -9.53
C ASP A 254 16.46 -23.34 -9.35
N THR A 255 16.42 -22.00 -9.34
CA THR A 255 17.61 -21.18 -9.14
C THR A 255 17.81 -20.87 -7.67
N SER A 256 18.97 -21.25 -7.10
CA SER A 256 19.29 -20.86 -5.73
C SER A 256 19.34 -19.33 -5.59
N LEU A 257 18.95 -18.82 -4.42
CA LEU A 257 18.96 -17.37 -4.17
C LEU A 257 20.35 -16.74 -4.38
N ASP A 258 21.41 -17.46 -3.99
CA ASP A 258 22.78 -16.96 -4.11
C ASP A 258 23.23 -16.90 -5.58
N ASN A 259 22.87 -17.89 -6.40
CA ASN A 259 23.12 -17.86 -7.83
C ASN A 259 22.33 -16.74 -8.52
N LEU A 260 21.08 -16.52 -8.13
CA LEU A 260 20.24 -15.43 -8.63
C LEU A 260 20.87 -14.07 -8.29
N ILE A 261 21.29 -13.88 -7.03
CA ILE A 261 21.96 -12.65 -6.59
C ILE A 261 23.23 -12.42 -7.42
N GLN A 262 24.07 -13.44 -7.64
CA GLN A 262 25.27 -13.29 -8.44
C GLN A 262 24.96 -12.96 -9.91
N SER A 263 23.98 -13.61 -10.52
CA SER A 263 23.57 -13.32 -11.91
C SER A 263 23.08 -11.88 -12.06
N ILE A 264 22.31 -11.36 -11.10
CA ILE A 264 21.85 -9.97 -11.11
C ILE A 264 23.02 -9.00 -10.95
N LYS A 265 23.97 -9.31 -10.07
CA LYS A 265 25.17 -8.47 -9.88
C LYS A 265 25.98 -8.34 -11.16
N GLN A 266 26.11 -9.40 -11.98
CA GLN A 266 26.80 -9.34 -13.27
C GLN A 266 26.18 -8.34 -14.27
N LEU A 267 24.90 -7.98 -14.10
CA LEU A 267 24.22 -6.94 -14.89
C LEU A 267 24.59 -5.51 -14.46
N THR A 268 25.30 -5.36 -13.34
CA THR A 268 25.66 -4.07 -12.77
C THR A 268 27.10 -3.69 -13.09
N ARG A 269 27.41 -2.41 -12.93
CA ARG A 269 28.78 -1.93 -13.17
C ARG A 269 29.80 -2.67 -12.30
N GLN A 270 30.78 -3.32 -12.93
CA GLN A 270 31.82 -4.12 -12.28
C GLN A 270 31.31 -5.29 -11.42
N GLY A 271 30.06 -5.74 -11.60
CA GLY A 271 29.49 -6.82 -10.80
C GLY A 271 29.28 -6.50 -9.31
N ARG A 272 29.30 -5.21 -8.92
CA ARG A 272 29.29 -4.78 -7.51
C ARG A 272 27.89 -4.76 -6.90
N GLY A 273 26.83 -4.68 -7.70
CA GLY A 273 25.45 -4.48 -7.28
C GLY A 273 24.93 -3.07 -7.59
N VAL A 274 23.70 -2.79 -7.17
CA VAL A 274 23.00 -1.51 -7.43
C VAL A 274 23.16 -0.53 -6.27
N ASP A 275 22.97 0.77 -6.55
CA ASP A 275 22.96 1.82 -5.53
C ASP A 275 21.76 1.67 -4.60
N TYR A 276 20.57 1.36 -5.16
CA TYR A 276 19.33 1.20 -4.41
C TYR A 276 18.60 -0.07 -4.84
N ALA A 277 18.23 -0.92 -3.88
CA ALA A 277 17.39 -2.07 -4.13
C ALA A 277 16.08 -1.97 -3.35
N PHE A 278 14.96 -2.21 -4.04
CA PHE A 278 13.62 -2.12 -3.49
C PHE A 278 12.97 -3.50 -3.40
N GLU A 279 12.58 -3.92 -2.20
CA GLU A 279 11.80 -5.14 -1.96
C GLU A 279 10.31 -4.77 -1.89
N MET A 280 9.51 -5.27 -2.85
CA MET A 280 8.11 -4.91 -3.06
C MET A 280 7.15 -6.10 -3.03
N ALA A 281 7.66 -7.32 -2.72
CA ALA A 281 6.86 -8.54 -2.70
C ALA A 281 6.39 -8.97 -1.31
N GLY A 282 7.13 -8.59 -0.26
CA GLY A 282 6.78 -8.93 1.12
C GLY A 282 7.13 -10.35 1.52
N SER A 283 8.37 -10.80 1.25
CA SER A 283 8.83 -12.11 1.71
C SER A 283 10.30 -12.08 2.15
N GLY A 284 10.69 -13.01 3.03
CA GLY A 284 12.08 -13.14 3.47
C GLY A 284 13.05 -13.39 2.29
N PRO A 285 12.75 -14.32 1.37
CA PRO A 285 13.59 -14.56 0.20
C PRO A 285 13.77 -13.32 -0.69
N THR A 286 12.72 -12.54 -0.95
CA THR A 286 12.81 -11.33 -1.78
C THR A 286 13.63 -10.23 -1.10
N LEU A 287 13.55 -10.11 0.22
CA LEU A 287 14.40 -9.19 0.98
C LEU A 287 15.87 -9.64 0.96
N LYS A 288 16.14 -10.97 1.03
CA LYS A 288 17.50 -11.52 0.87
C LYS A 288 18.08 -11.17 -0.50
N ILE A 289 17.27 -11.30 -1.57
CA ILE A 289 17.70 -10.91 -2.92
C ILE A 289 18.00 -9.40 -2.95
N ALA A 290 17.07 -8.55 -2.54
CA ALA A 290 17.24 -7.09 -2.57
C ALA A 290 18.47 -6.64 -1.79
N TYR A 291 18.67 -7.17 -0.58
CA TYR A 291 19.86 -6.87 0.23
C TYR A 291 21.15 -7.39 -0.42
N GLY A 292 21.11 -8.62 -0.96
CA GLY A 292 22.26 -9.25 -1.59
C GLY A 292 22.77 -8.54 -2.84
N ILE A 293 21.86 -7.97 -3.64
CA ILE A 293 22.20 -7.23 -4.86
C ILE A 293 22.54 -5.76 -4.64
N THR A 294 22.36 -5.24 -3.42
CA THR A 294 22.80 -3.88 -3.07
C THR A 294 24.32 -3.84 -2.95
N ARG A 295 24.98 -2.85 -3.55
CA ARG A 295 26.44 -2.68 -3.46
C ARG A 295 26.88 -2.22 -2.06
N PRO A 296 28.18 -2.34 -1.71
CA PRO A 296 28.74 -1.62 -0.58
C PRO A 296 28.43 -0.12 -0.65
N GLY A 297 28.07 0.50 0.48
CA GLY A 297 27.60 1.89 0.57
C GLY A 297 26.20 2.12 0.02
N GLY A 298 25.52 1.09 -0.49
CA GLY A 298 24.17 1.21 -1.06
C GLY A 298 23.05 1.07 -0.05
N THR A 299 21.82 1.32 -0.50
CA THR A 299 20.61 1.30 0.33
C THR A 299 19.61 0.26 -0.16
N THR A 300 19.16 -0.62 0.72
CA THR A 300 18.01 -1.50 0.53
C THR A 300 16.79 -0.90 1.19
N VAL A 301 15.66 -0.85 0.47
CA VAL A 301 14.36 -0.41 0.99
C VAL A 301 13.37 -1.55 0.90
N THR A 302 12.69 -1.90 2.01
CA THR A 302 11.58 -2.86 2.01
C THR A 302 10.26 -2.14 2.27
N ALA A 303 9.29 -2.36 1.37
CA ALA A 303 7.92 -1.88 1.49
C ALA A 303 6.91 -3.04 1.47
N GLY A 304 7.35 -4.22 1.10
CA GLY A 304 6.56 -5.45 1.20
C GLY A 304 6.23 -5.77 2.67
N LEU A 305 5.04 -6.33 2.89
CA LEU A 305 4.56 -6.65 4.24
C LEU A 305 4.37 -8.17 4.37
N PRO A 306 5.38 -8.91 4.87
CA PRO A 306 5.30 -10.36 5.10
C PRO A 306 4.41 -10.69 6.30
N HIS A 307 4.24 -11.99 6.57
CA HIS A 307 3.66 -12.45 7.83
C HIS A 307 4.44 -11.86 9.02
N PRO A 308 3.78 -11.42 10.12
CA PRO A 308 4.46 -10.77 11.25
C PRO A 308 5.60 -11.58 11.89
N GLU A 309 5.53 -12.90 11.82
CA GLU A 309 6.57 -13.81 12.36
C GLU A 309 7.74 -14.05 11.39
N THR A 310 7.66 -13.53 10.15
CA THR A 310 8.73 -13.69 9.17
C THR A 310 9.97 -12.94 9.65
N GLN A 311 11.06 -13.66 9.80
CA GLN A 311 12.35 -13.11 10.19
C GLN A 311 13.27 -13.00 8.99
N PHE A 312 14.14 -12.03 9.02
CA PHE A 312 15.22 -11.79 8.08
C PHE A 312 16.54 -11.71 8.83
N SER A 313 17.49 -12.56 8.45
CA SER A 313 18.83 -12.58 9.05
C SER A 313 19.85 -12.02 8.08
N ILE A 314 20.68 -11.13 8.56
CA ILE A 314 21.82 -10.54 7.85
C ILE A 314 23.09 -10.65 8.67
N SER A 315 24.22 -10.77 7.99
CA SER A 315 25.53 -10.75 8.66
C SER A 315 25.82 -9.35 9.18
N GLN A 316 26.07 -9.21 10.48
CA GLN A 316 26.43 -7.94 11.09
C GLN A 316 27.69 -7.34 10.47
N VAL A 317 28.68 -8.16 10.12
CA VAL A 317 29.91 -7.68 9.50
C VAL A 317 29.66 -7.02 8.15
N THR A 318 28.69 -7.48 7.36
CA THR A 318 28.41 -6.85 6.06
C THR A 318 27.74 -5.48 6.22
N ILE A 319 26.92 -5.27 7.25
CA ILE A 319 26.39 -3.94 7.53
C ILE A 319 27.53 -2.97 7.85
N THR A 320 28.44 -3.38 8.72
CA THR A 320 29.51 -2.50 9.21
C THR A 320 30.61 -2.32 8.16
N ALA A 321 31.15 -3.43 7.63
CA ALA A 321 32.33 -3.38 6.74
C ALA A 321 31.98 -2.89 5.30
N GLU A 322 30.74 -3.02 4.90
CA GLU A 322 30.25 -2.56 3.60
C GLU A 322 29.39 -1.30 3.70
N GLU A 323 29.22 -0.72 4.89
CA GLU A 323 28.43 0.51 5.12
C GLU A 323 27.03 0.46 4.49
N ARG A 324 26.36 -0.72 4.51
CA ARG A 324 25.04 -0.90 3.90
C ARG A 324 23.94 -0.28 4.75
N THR A 325 22.96 0.31 4.09
CA THR A 325 21.75 0.81 4.74
C THR A 325 20.56 -0.08 4.43
N LEU A 326 19.78 -0.45 5.47
CA LEU A 326 18.47 -1.09 5.33
C LEU A 326 17.39 -0.16 5.90
N LYS A 327 16.38 0.17 5.09
CA LYS A 327 15.28 1.05 5.48
C LYS A 327 13.93 0.36 5.27
N GLY A 328 13.01 0.53 6.23
CA GLY A 328 11.59 0.26 6.01
C GLY A 328 10.88 1.44 5.35
N SER A 329 9.90 1.15 4.51
CA SER A 329 9.03 2.14 3.87
C SER A 329 7.58 1.75 4.07
N TYR A 330 6.84 2.52 4.87
CA TYR A 330 5.40 2.32 5.03
C TYR A 330 4.66 3.51 4.42
N LEU A 331 3.65 3.24 3.57
CA LEU A 331 2.95 4.26 2.76
C LEU A 331 3.95 5.16 1.98
N GLY A 332 5.11 4.63 1.57
CA GLY A 332 6.15 5.39 0.88
C GLY A 332 6.77 6.53 1.70
N SER A 333 6.68 6.52 3.03
CA SER A 333 7.05 7.64 3.90
C SER A 333 6.40 8.97 3.50
N CYS A 334 5.20 8.91 2.91
CA CYS A 334 4.50 10.04 2.30
C CYS A 334 3.72 10.87 3.33
N VAL A 335 3.51 12.13 2.96
CA VAL A 335 2.43 12.99 3.46
C VAL A 335 1.34 13.01 2.38
N PRO A 336 0.23 12.26 2.52
CA PRO A 336 -0.73 12.01 1.44
C PRO A 336 -1.27 13.28 0.78
N THR A 337 -1.61 14.29 1.57
CA THR A 337 -2.15 15.59 1.08
C THR A 337 -1.15 16.39 0.25
N ARG A 338 0.15 16.16 0.44
CA ARG A 338 1.22 16.77 -0.35
C ARG A 338 1.57 15.92 -1.58
N ASP A 339 1.70 14.59 -1.39
CA ASP A 339 2.36 13.73 -2.36
C ASP A 339 1.39 13.17 -3.41
N ILE A 340 0.13 12.86 -3.05
CA ILE A 340 -0.86 12.41 -4.04
C ILE A 340 -1.08 13.46 -5.14
N PRO A 341 -1.31 14.76 -4.84
CA PRO A 341 -1.45 15.77 -5.90
C PRO A 341 -0.21 15.87 -6.81
N ARG A 342 1.01 15.71 -6.25
CA ARG A 342 2.25 15.68 -7.04
C ARG A 342 2.30 14.50 -8.01
N TYR A 343 1.91 13.32 -7.54
CA TYR A 343 1.91 12.12 -8.39
C TYR A 343 0.79 12.15 -9.43
N VAL A 344 -0.34 12.77 -9.12
CA VAL A 344 -1.41 13.08 -10.08
C VAL A 344 -0.89 14.02 -11.18
N GLN A 345 -0.11 15.03 -10.82
CA GLN A 345 0.48 15.96 -11.80
C GLN A 345 1.45 15.24 -12.74
N LEU A 346 2.34 14.39 -12.23
CA LEU A 346 3.23 13.56 -13.06
C LEU A 346 2.44 12.69 -14.04
N TYR A 347 1.38 12.03 -13.57
CA TYR A 347 0.52 11.24 -14.44
C TYR A 347 -0.09 12.06 -15.59
N LYS A 348 -0.42 13.34 -15.37
CA LYS A 348 -0.98 14.23 -16.40
C LYS A 348 0.05 14.70 -17.41
N GLU A 349 1.28 14.90 -17.00
CA GLU A 349 2.37 15.39 -17.86
C GLU A 349 2.86 14.31 -18.82
N ASP A 350 2.67 13.02 -18.50
CA ASP A 350 3.06 11.88 -19.34
C ASP A 350 1.95 11.45 -20.34
N GLN A 351 0.81 12.14 -20.39
CA GLN A 351 -0.31 11.91 -21.34
C GLN A 351 -0.18 12.81 -22.57
#